data_1656ecd928883224853232a75f881b58
#
_entry.id   1656ecd928883224853232a75f881b58
#
_cell.length_a   1.000
_cell.length_b   1.000
_cell.length_c   1.000
_cell.angle_alpha   90.00
_cell.angle_beta   90.00
_cell.angle_gamma   90.00
#
_symmetry.space_group_name_H-M   'P 1'
#
loop_
_entity.id
_entity.type
_entity.pdbx_description
1 polymer ?
#
loop_
_entity_poly.entity_id
_entity_poly.type
_entity_poly.pdbx_seq_one_letter_code
_entity_poly.pdbx_strand_id
1 'polypeptide(L)'
;MRRLLPIGSKDRATVNYSMLSQFKPANIFRFFCLSLRRDEYYYVHTTLEELKRTTGDKSLNDFNKQFKEFLNIKPCYEDNGCAFKTRRNIYRVPPMEPECVTFSNNIIWIDLEAAHIGFFMQLVLISKFANIELTRPNITKLIHMDSKTYDKYTSALLGEELLSIKEGKLILKGKEYILETDFKDQIKFSKKDLNERFVPQFILKTK
;
A
#
# COMPACT_ATOMS: atom_id res chain seq x y z
N MET A 1 1.30 -15.82 11.48
CA MET A 1 0.46 -16.44 10.39
C MET A 1 1.22 -16.24 9.10
N ARG A 2 1.51 -17.31 8.35
CA ARG A 2 2.28 -17.21 7.10
C ARG A 2 1.46 -16.44 6.06
N ARG A 3 2.01 -15.37 5.51
CA ARG A 3 1.39 -14.59 4.43
C ARG A 3 1.35 -15.40 3.14
N LEU A 4 0.36 -15.12 2.30
CA LEU A 4 0.20 -15.76 1.00
C LEU A 4 -0.03 -14.68 -0.06
N LEU A 5 0.77 -14.72 -1.11
CA LEU A 5 0.57 -13.85 -2.27
C LEU A 5 -0.31 -14.59 -3.29
N PRO A 6 -1.47 -14.04 -3.66
CA PRO A 6 -2.34 -14.65 -4.67
C PRO A 6 -1.66 -14.79 -6.03
N ILE A 7 -2.04 -15.82 -6.77
CA ILE A 7 -1.56 -16.02 -8.15
C ILE A 7 -1.93 -14.81 -9.01
N GLY A 8 -1.02 -14.37 -9.88
CA GLY A 8 -1.21 -13.19 -10.72
C GLY A 8 -0.90 -11.85 -10.03
N SER A 9 -0.44 -11.88 -8.78
CA SER A 9 0.09 -10.66 -8.15
C SER A 9 1.35 -10.18 -8.84
N LYS A 10 1.53 -8.84 -8.91
CA LYS A 10 2.71 -8.22 -9.49
C LYS A 10 3.92 -8.40 -8.58
N ASP A 11 5.11 -8.32 -9.16
CA ASP A 11 6.40 -8.37 -8.44
C ASP A 11 6.68 -7.09 -7.66
N ARG A 12 5.95 -6.01 -7.95
CA ARG A 12 6.13 -4.68 -7.36
C ARG A 12 4.83 -3.89 -7.28
N ALA A 13 4.77 -2.94 -6.36
CA ALA A 13 3.73 -1.93 -6.30
C ALA A 13 4.28 -0.61 -5.77
N THR A 14 3.57 0.47 -6.06
CA THR A 14 3.98 1.84 -5.75
C THR A 14 3.11 2.42 -4.66
N VAL A 15 3.72 3.19 -3.76
CA VAL A 15 3.07 3.92 -2.68
C VAL A 15 3.38 5.40 -2.84
N ASN A 16 2.36 6.25 -2.86
CA ASN A 16 2.47 7.69 -3.01
C ASN A 16 2.84 8.36 -1.68
N TYR A 17 3.65 9.43 -1.75
CA TYR A 17 4.04 10.19 -0.57
C TYR A 17 2.84 10.86 0.12
N SER A 18 1.85 11.31 -0.63
CA SER A 18 0.61 11.91 -0.10
C SER A 18 -0.14 11.01 0.90
N MET A 19 0.10 9.70 0.85
CA MET A 19 -0.50 8.74 1.77
C MET A 19 0.04 8.82 3.20
N LEU A 20 1.20 9.47 3.43
CA LEU A 20 1.79 9.59 4.76
C LEU A 20 0.88 10.31 5.75
N SER A 21 0.23 11.39 5.32
CA SER A 21 -0.66 12.19 6.17
C SER A 21 -2.04 11.56 6.36
N GLN A 22 -2.40 10.61 5.50
CA GLN A 22 -3.75 10.05 5.44
C GLN A 22 -3.86 8.70 6.12
N PHE A 23 -2.77 7.91 6.13
CA PHE A 23 -2.81 6.52 6.55
C PHE A 23 -1.85 6.20 7.69
N LYS A 24 -2.35 5.42 8.65
CA LYS A 24 -1.50 4.77 9.65
C LYS A 24 -0.57 3.75 8.99
N PRO A 25 0.58 3.43 9.61
CA PRO A 25 1.56 2.49 9.04
C PRO A 25 0.95 1.18 8.53
N ALA A 26 0.14 0.51 9.34
CA ALA A 26 -0.50 -0.75 8.94
C ALA A 26 -1.32 -0.62 7.65
N ASN A 27 -1.96 0.52 7.42
CA ASN A 27 -2.79 0.73 6.23
C ASN A 27 -1.96 1.07 4.99
N ILE A 28 -0.78 1.66 5.14
CA ILE A 28 0.18 1.80 4.03
C ILE A 28 0.58 0.42 3.51
N PHE A 29 0.95 -0.50 4.40
CA PHE A 29 1.28 -1.86 4.00
C PHE A 29 0.10 -2.63 3.37
N ARG A 30 -1.09 -2.47 3.95
CA ARG A 30 -2.32 -3.08 3.40
C ARG A 30 -2.65 -2.55 2.01
N PHE A 31 -2.51 -1.23 1.81
CA PHE A 31 -2.65 -0.60 0.51
C PHE A 31 -1.63 -1.16 -0.50
N PHE A 32 -0.38 -1.30 -0.10
CA PHE A 32 0.65 -1.92 -0.93
C PHE A 32 0.25 -3.34 -1.35
N CYS A 33 -0.18 -4.20 -0.40
CA CYS A 33 -0.65 -5.54 -0.69
C CYS A 33 -1.85 -5.56 -1.66
N LEU A 34 -2.77 -4.60 -1.51
CA LEU A 34 -3.88 -4.42 -2.45
C LEU A 34 -3.37 -4.07 -3.85
N SER A 35 -2.43 -3.13 -3.93
CA SER A 35 -1.87 -2.61 -5.19
C SER A 35 -1.08 -3.64 -5.98
N LEU A 36 -0.53 -4.67 -5.34
CA LEU A 36 0.10 -5.80 -6.02
C LEU A 36 -0.86 -6.59 -6.93
N ARG A 37 -2.16 -6.44 -6.71
CA ARG A 37 -3.22 -7.15 -7.46
C ARG A 37 -3.95 -6.28 -8.47
N ARG A 38 -3.55 -5.02 -8.65
CA ARG A 38 -4.18 -4.11 -9.59
C ARG A 38 -4.03 -4.58 -11.03
N ASP A 39 -5.07 -4.47 -11.81
CA ASP A 39 -5.02 -4.58 -13.25
C ASP A 39 -4.40 -3.33 -13.90
N GLU A 40 -4.33 -3.29 -15.21
CA GLU A 40 -3.83 -2.14 -15.99
C GLU A 40 -4.71 -0.89 -15.88
N TYR A 41 -5.95 -1.04 -15.43
CA TYR A 41 -6.92 0.03 -15.22
C TYR A 41 -7.01 0.49 -13.76
N TYR A 42 -6.09 0.05 -12.90
CA TYR A 42 -6.05 0.33 -11.47
C TYR A 42 -7.22 -0.27 -10.68
N TYR A 43 -7.90 -1.26 -11.21
CA TYR A 43 -8.90 -2.02 -10.45
C TYR A 43 -8.30 -3.25 -9.79
N VAL A 44 -8.83 -3.60 -8.65
CA VAL A 44 -8.47 -4.81 -7.90
C VAL A 44 -9.73 -5.58 -7.56
N HIS A 45 -9.84 -6.77 -8.08
CA HIS A 45 -10.91 -7.72 -7.76
C HIS A 45 -10.41 -8.68 -6.68
N THR A 46 -10.95 -8.59 -5.47
CA THR A 46 -10.49 -9.40 -4.35
C THR A 46 -11.58 -9.63 -3.31
N THR A 47 -11.37 -10.63 -2.46
CA THR A 47 -12.17 -10.85 -1.26
C THR A 47 -11.44 -10.34 -0.02
N LEU A 48 -12.17 -10.08 1.06
CA LEU A 48 -11.55 -9.71 2.34
C LEU A 48 -10.65 -10.82 2.88
N GLU A 49 -11.02 -12.07 2.63
CA GLU A 49 -10.23 -13.22 3.08
C GLU A 49 -8.89 -13.31 2.33
N GLU A 50 -8.86 -13.04 1.02
CA GLU A 50 -7.64 -12.97 0.24
C GLU A 50 -6.72 -11.85 0.74
N LEU A 51 -7.27 -10.64 1.00
CA LEU A 51 -6.51 -9.54 1.58
C LEU A 51 -5.92 -9.89 2.94
N LYS A 52 -6.74 -10.46 3.82
CA LYS A 52 -6.33 -10.90 5.14
C LYS A 52 -5.18 -11.90 5.09
N ARG A 53 -5.23 -12.86 4.16
CA ARG A 53 -4.12 -13.82 3.95
C ARG A 53 -2.85 -13.15 3.45
N THR A 54 -2.98 -12.15 2.56
CA THR A 54 -1.82 -11.42 2.03
C THR A 54 -1.17 -10.54 3.07
N THR A 55 -1.96 -9.82 3.87
CA THR A 55 -1.45 -8.90 4.89
C THR A 55 -1.03 -9.60 6.19
N GLY A 56 -1.53 -10.81 6.45
CA GLY A 56 -1.35 -11.51 7.72
C GLY A 56 -2.16 -10.93 8.87
N ASP A 57 -3.12 -10.07 8.60
CA ASP A 57 -3.98 -9.44 9.62
C ASP A 57 -5.06 -10.38 10.13
N LYS A 58 -5.44 -10.20 11.40
CA LYS A 58 -6.58 -10.93 12.00
C LYS A 58 -7.92 -10.30 11.62
N SER A 59 -7.96 -8.98 11.44
CA SER A 59 -9.15 -8.21 11.08
C SER A 59 -8.83 -7.15 10.03
N LEU A 60 -9.77 -6.92 9.10
CA LEU A 60 -9.69 -5.90 8.06
C LEU A 60 -10.75 -4.80 8.22
N ASN A 61 -11.40 -4.72 9.38
CA ASN A 61 -12.45 -3.74 9.60
C ASN A 61 -11.92 -2.31 9.46
N ASP A 62 -10.76 -2.01 10.07
CA ASP A 62 -10.12 -0.69 9.98
C ASP A 62 -9.67 -0.39 8.56
N PHE A 63 -9.14 -1.39 7.85
CA PHE A 63 -8.77 -1.27 6.44
C PHE A 63 -9.97 -0.83 5.60
N ASN A 64 -11.09 -1.55 5.68
CA ASN A 64 -12.28 -1.22 4.93
C ASN A 64 -12.85 0.16 5.26
N LYS A 65 -12.86 0.53 6.55
CA LYS A 65 -13.34 1.83 7.00
C LYS A 65 -12.49 2.96 6.42
N GLN A 66 -11.17 2.83 6.48
CA GLN A 66 -10.23 3.88 6.08
C GLN A 66 -10.15 4.05 4.56
N PHE A 67 -10.25 2.94 3.79
CA PHE A 67 -10.19 3.00 2.33
C PHE A 67 -11.54 3.18 1.64
N LYS A 68 -12.64 3.17 2.40
CA LYS A 68 -13.98 3.33 1.83
C LYS A 68 -14.16 4.63 1.04
N GLU A 69 -13.49 5.71 1.46
CA GLU A 69 -13.56 7.01 0.80
C GLU A 69 -12.69 7.11 -0.45
N PHE A 70 -11.56 6.37 -0.49
CA PHE A 70 -10.57 6.43 -1.57
C PHE A 70 -10.79 5.38 -2.64
N LEU A 71 -11.34 4.26 -2.26
CA LEU A 71 -11.50 3.11 -3.14
C LEU A 71 -13.00 2.92 -3.36
N ASN A 72 -13.44 3.12 -4.61
CA ASN A 72 -14.80 2.74 -5.00
C ASN A 72 -14.95 1.23 -4.77
N ILE A 73 -15.40 0.88 -3.56
CA ILE A 73 -15.69 -0.50 -3.21
C ILE A 73 -17.07 -0.80 -3.77
N LYS A 74 -17.11 -1.49 -4.90
CA LYS A 74 -18.37 -2.04 -5.41
C LYS A 74 -18.37 -3.54 -5.14
N PRO A 75 -19.30 -4.06 -4.35
CA PRO A 75 -19.46 -5.50 -4.25
C PRO A 75 -19.90 -6.02 -5.61
N CYS A 76 -19.19 -6.99 -6.14
CA CYS A 76 -19.62 -7.77 -7.28
C CYS A 76 -19.81 -9.24 -6.88
N TYR A 77 -20.68 -9.92 -7.60
CA TYR A 77 -20.88 -11.34 -7.44
C TYR A 77 -20.35 -12.02 -8.71
N GLU A 78 -19.35 -12.87 -8.56
CA GLU A 78 -18.89 -13.73 -9.63
C GLU A 78 -19.71 -15.02 -9.60
N ASP A 79 -20.27 -15.36 -10.74
CA ASP A 79 -20.94 -16.63 -10.95
C ASP A 79 -19.90 -17.65 -11.41
N ASN A 80 -19.42 -18.45 -10.47
CA ASN A 80 -18.39 -19.47 -10.75
C ASN A 80 -18.99 -20.78 -11.29
N GLY A 81 -20.22 -20.76 -11.79
CA GLY A 81 -20.96 -21.96 -12.22
C GLY A 81 -21.35 -22.90 -11.08
N CYS A 82 -21.11 -22.52 -9.84
CA CYS A 82 -21.52 -23.23 -8.63
C CYS A 82 -22.72 -22.55 -8.01
N ALA A 83 -23.52 -23.31 -7.23
CA ALA A 83 -24.71 -22.80 -6.55
C ALA A 83 -24.46 -21.62 -5.57
N PHE A 84 -23.21 -21.28 -5.31
CA PHE A 84 -22.82 -20.22 -4.38
C PHE A 84 -22.08 -19.09 -5.12
N LYS A 85 -22.64 -17.89 -5.03
CA LYS A 85 -21.99 -16.67 -5.53
C LYS A 85 -20.96 -16.18 -4.53
N THR A 86 -19.68 -16.12 -4.93
CA THR A 86 -18.63 -15.54 -4.09
C THR A 86 -18.68 -14.03 -4.21
N ARG A 87 -18.90 -13.36 -3.09
CA ARG A 87 -18.86 -11.89 -3.04
C ARG A 87 -17.42 -11.40 -3.16
N ARG A 88 -17.11 -10.73 -4.26
CA ARG A 88 -15.85 -10.00 -4.44
C ARG A 88 -16.06 -8.50 -4.31
N ASN A 89 -15.07 -7.83 -3.77
CA ASN A 89 -15.03 -6.38 -3.75
C ASN A 89 -14.15 -5.91 -4.93
N ILE A 90 -14.58 -4.83 -5.57
CA ILE A 90 -13.79 -4.14 -6.58
C ILE A 90 -13.25 -2.87 -5.94
N TYR A 91 -11.93 -2.75 -5.87
CA TYR A 91 -11.25 -1.56 -5.40
C TYR A 91 -10.66 -0.82 -6.58
N ARG A 92 -10.67 0.49 -6.54
CA ARG A 92 -9.92 1.33 -7.45
C ARG A 92 -8.73 1.91 -6.71
N VAL A 93 -7.55 1.52 -7.13
CA VAL A 93 -6.29 2.04 -6.58
C VAL A 93 -6.04 3.42 -7.20
N PRO A 94 -5.70 4.47 -6.43
CA PRO A 94 -5.35 5.75 -6.99
C PRO A 94 -4.15 5.63 -7.93
N PRO A 95 -4.06 6.50 -8.96
CA PRO A 95 -2.92 6.54 -9.85
C PRO A 95 -1.66 6.93 -9.10
N MET A 96 -0.51 6.61 -9.70
CA MET A 96 0.76 7.07 -9.17
C MET A 96 0.91 8.57 -9.30
N GLU A 97 1.47 9.15 -8.23
CA GLU A 97 1.87 10.53 -8.16
C GLU A 97 3.37 10.67 -8.48
N PRO A 98 3.87 11.89 -8.81
CA PRO A 98 5.30 12.12 -9.02
C PRO A 98 6.15 11.74 -7.80
N GLU A 99 5.67 12.04 -6.60
CA GLU A 99 6.32 11.68 -5.34
C GLU A 99 5.82 10.32 -4.88
N CYS A 100 6.50 9.27 -5.30
CA CYS A 100 6.16 7.90 -4.94
C CYS A 100 7.39 7.00 -4.85
N VAL A 101 7.22 5.87 -4.18
CA VAL A 101 8.24 4.81 -4.08
C VAL A 101 7.66 3.50 -4.54
N THR A 102 8.43 2.79 -5.37
CA THR A 102 8.12 1.43 -5.78
C THR A 102 8.81 0.44 -4.84
N PHE A 103 8.03 -0.48 -4.29
CA PHE A 103 8.54 -1.55 -3.45
C PHE A 103 8.39 -2.91 -4.14
N SER A 104 9.37 -3.79 -3.89
CA SER A 104 9.29 -5.20 -4.29
C SER A 104 8.27 -5.95 -3.44
N ASN A 105 7.58 -6.92 -4.03
CA ASN A 105 6.68 -7.80 -3.29
C ASN A 105 7.42 -8.68 -2.25
N ASN A 106 8.74 -8.80 -2.33
CA ASN A 106 9.55 -9.51 -1.34
C ASN A 106 9.40 -8.93 0.06
N ILE A 107 9.03 -7.66 0.19
CA ILE A 107 8.79 -7.01 1.49
C ILE A 107 7.67 -7.69 2.30
N ILE A 108 6.74 -8.40 1.66
CA ILE A 108 5.66 -9.11 2.37
C ILE A 108 6.16 -10.33 3.16
N TRP A 109 7.35 -10.85 2.83
CA TRP A 109 7.91 -12.03 3.46
C TRP A 109 8.73 -11.72 4.71
N ILE A 110 8.96 -10.46 5.02
CA ILE A 110 9.61 -10.04 6.26
C ILE A 110 8.74 -10.51 7.45
N ASP A 111 9.35 -11.14 8.45
CA ASP A 111 8.62 -11.68 9.61
C ASP A 111 8.29 -10.60 10.65
N LEU A 112 7.57 -9.59 10.19
CA LEU A 112 7.09 -8.45 10.97
C LEU A 112 5.58 -8.26 10.80
N GLU A 113 4.93 -7.66 11.78
CA GLU A 113 3.53 -7.25 11.66
C GLU A 113 3.34 -6.19 10.56
N ALA A 114 2.13 -6.13 9.99
CA ALA A 114 1.76 -5.14 8.96
C ALA A 114 2.10 -3.69 9.33
N ALA A 115 1.96 -3.34 10.62
CA ALA A 115 2.27 -2.01 11.12
C ALA A 115 3.77 -1.68 11.07
N HIS A 116 4.64 -2.64 11.38
CA HIS A 116 6.09 -2.45 11.34
C HIS A 116 6.58 -2.29 9.89
N ILE A 117 6.11 -3.15 8.97
CA ILE A 117 6.46 -3.04 7.54
C ILE A 117 5.94 -1.71 6.98
N GLY A 118 4.70 -1.35 7.29
CA GLY A 118 4.14 -0.07 6.86
C GLY A 118 4.91 1.14 7.40
N PHE A 119 5.41 1.05 8.64
CA PHE A 119 6.28 2.09 9.21
C PHE A 119 7.62 2.18 8.47
N PHE A 120 8.24 1.06 8.12
CA PHE A 120 9.43 1.05 7.26
C PHE A 120 9.15 1.75 5.92
N MET A 121 8.03 1.44 5.27
CA MET A 121 7.64 2.10 4.02
C MET A 121 7.45 3.61 4.20
N GLN A 122 6.86 4.06 5.31
CA GLN A 122 6.74 5.48 5.64
C GLN A 122 8.12 6.14 5.80
N LEU A 123 9.05 5.50 6.50
CA LEU A 123 10.41 6.03 6.67
C LEU A 123 11.13 6.18 5.33
N VAL A 124 10.95 5.24 4.40
CA VAL A 124 11.49 5.34 3.04
C VAL A 124 10.91 6.53 2.29
N LEU A 125 9.59 6.73 2.35
CA LEU A 125 8.92 7.87 1.73
C LEU A 125 9.41 9.21 2.33
N ILE A 126 9.51 9.29 3.67
CA ILE A 126 10.03 10.46 4.37
C ILE A 126 11.47 10.77 3.93
N SER A 127 12.33 9.75 3.89
CA SER A 127 13.74 9.92 3.51
C SER A 127 13.94 10.45 2.10
N LYS A 128 13.00 10.14 1.19
CA LYS A 128 13.08 10.56 -0.22
C LYS A 128 12.48 11.93 -0.49
N PHE A 129 11.42 12.31 0.22
CA PHE A 129 10.62 13.47 -0.16
C PHE A 129 10.46 14.56 0.92
N ALA A 130 10.63 14.23 2.21
CA ALA A 130 10.32 15.17 3.28
C ALA A 130 11.42 16.21 3.57
N ASN A 131 12.61 16.06 2.99
CA ASN A 131 13.78 16.95 3.26
C ASN A 131 14.03 17.21 4.76
N ILE A 132 13.85 16.18 5.57
CA ILE A 132 14.11 16.22 7.02
C ILE A 132 15.05 15.09 7.44
N GLU A 133 15.78 15.29 8.52
CA GLU A 133 16.55 14.22 9.11
C GLU A 133 15.63 13.19 9.79
N LEU A 134 15.96 11.92 9.63
CA LEU A 134 15.21 10.82 10.23
C LEU A 134 15.50 10.71 11.74
N THR A 135 15.14 11.74 12.49
CA THR A 135 15.20 11.76 13.94
C THR A 135 13.85 11.49 14.55
N ARG A 136 13.84 10.97 15.78
CA ARG A 136 12.57 10.69 16.50
C ARG A 136 11.60 11.89 16.52
N PRO A 137 12.02 13.13 16.92
CA PRO A 137 11.10 14.25 16.95
C PRO A 137 10.50 14.59 15.58
N ASN A 138 11.31 14.57 14.52
CA ASN A 138 10.87 14.90 13.18
C ASN A 138 9.85 13.87 12.65
N ILE A 139 10.15 12.58 12.83
CA ILE A 139 9.29 11.49 12.37
C ILE A 139 7.96 11.50 13.13
N THR A 140 8.00 11.51 14.47
CA THR A 140 6.78 11.46 15.30
C THR A 140 5.86 12.65 15.04
N LYS A 141 6.43 13.85 14.81
CA LYS A 141 5.67 15.05 14.44
C LYS A 141 5.03 14.91 13.06
N LEU A 142 5.79 14.42 12.06
CA LEU A 142 5.32 14.36 10.67
C LEU A 142 4.17 13.36 10.48
N ILE A 143 4.26 12.19 11.11
CA ILE A 143 3.23 11.13 10.95
C ILE A 143 2.27 11.04 12.14
N HIS A 144 2.28 12.02 13.04
CA HIS A 144 1.42 12.10 14.24
C HIS A 144 1.43 10.81 15.06
N MET A 145 2.64 10.26 15.32
CA MET A 145 2.85 9.03 16.08
C MET A 145 3.29 9.31 17.51
N ASP A 146 2.71 8.59 18.47
CA ASP A 146 3.17 8.68 19.86
C ASP A 146 4.53 8.00 20.06
N SER A 147 5.24 8.43 21.10
CA SER A 147 6.60 7.98 21.38
C SER A 147 6.72 6.48 21.66
N LYS A 148 5.73 5.88 22.34
CA LYS A 148 5.75 4.45 22.68
C LYS A 148 5.60 3.59 21.41
N THR A 149 4.70 4.00 20.54
CA THR A 149 4.50 3.34 19.24
C THR A 149 5.73 3.47 18.35
N TYR A 150 6.35 4.66 18.30
CA TYR A 150 7.60 4.87 17.58
C TYR A 150 8.70 3.94 18.10
N ASP A 151 8.92 3.87 19.42
CA ASP A 151 9.96 3.03 20.01
C ASP A 151 9.71 1.54 19.72
N LYS A 152 8.46 1.09 19.84
CA LYS A 152 8.06 -0.29 19.49
C LYS A 152 8.40 -0.62 18.04
N TYR A 153 8.00 0.24 17.10
CA TYR A 153 8.20 -0.02 15.68
C TYR A 153 9.67 0.07 15.28
N THR A 154 10.39 1.05 15.80
CA THR A 154 11.83 1.20 15.57
C THR A 154 12.61 -0.02 16.08
N SER A 155 12.30 -0.49 17.30
CA SER A 155 12.95 -1.68 17.88
C SER A 155 12.72 -2.93 17.03
N ALA A 156 11.50 -3.12 16.51
CA ALA A 156 11.19 -4.25 15.64
C ALA A 156 11.98 -4.19 14.31
N LEU A 157 12.09 -3.00 13.69
CA LEU A 157 12.84 -2.82 12.45
C LEU A 157 14.37 -2.93 12.65
N LEU A 158 14.88 -2.56 13.82
CA LEU A 158 16.29 -2.77 14.19
C LEU A 158 16.60 -4.26 14.35
N GLY A 159 15.68 -5.03 14.95
CA GLY A 159 15.81 -6.48 15.12
C GLY A 159 15.88 -7.25 13.79
N GLU A 160 15.18 -6.76 12.76
CA GLU A 160 15.20 -7.32 11.40
C GLU A 160 16.25 -6.65 10.48
N GLU A 161 17.17 -5.89 11.05
CA GLU A 161 18.25 -5.20 10.33
C GLU A 161 17.79 -4.26 9.18
N LEU A 162 16.53 -3.85 9.19
CA LEU A 162 15.99 -2.89 8.22
C LEU A 162 16.37 -1.44 8.53
N LEU A 163 16.81 -1.20 9.76
CA LEU A 163 17.32 0.08 10.25
C LEU A 163 18.64 -0.09 10.98
N SER A 164 19.40 0.99 11.07
CA SER A 164 20.45 1.18 12.06
C SER A 164 20.36 2.61 12.62
N ILE A 165 21.01 2.83 13.76
CA ILE A 165 21.06 4.17 14.39
C ILE A 165 22.51 4.65 14.33
N LYS A 166 22.69 5.89 13.86
CA LYS A 166 23.97 6.58 13.90
C LYS A 166 23.72 8.02 14.34
N GLU A 167 24.38 8.46 15.40
CA GLU A 167 24.30 9.84 15.93
C GLU A 167 22.85 10.29 16.20
N GLY A 168 22.01 9.38 16.75
CA GLY A 168 20.60 9.65 17.03
C GLY A 168 19.66 9.71 15.81
N LYS A 169 20.18 9.43 14.61
CA LYS A 169 19.40 9.40 13.37
C LYS A 169 19.20 7.95 12.91
N LEU A 170 18.03 7.69 12.34
CA LEU A 170 17.77 6.41 11.68
C LEU A 170 18.42 6.37 10.30
N ILE A 171 19.07 5.26 10.01
CA ILE A 171 19.65 4.96 8.70
C ILE A 171 18.90 3.76 8.14
N LEU A 172 18.31 3.94 6.97
CA LEU A 172 17.60 2.89 6.25
C LEU A 172 18.59 1.87 5.69
N LYS A 173 18.29 0.62 5.97
CA LYS A 173 18.89 -0.57 5.36
C LYS A 173 17.94 -1.12 4.30
N GLY A 174 17.63 -2.36 4.15
CA GLY A 174 16.54 -2.91 3.34
C GLY A 174 16.42 -2.33 1.92
N LYS A 175 17.53 -1.91 1.28
CA LYS A 175 17.53 -1.31 -0.06
C LYS A 175 17.03 -2.28 -1.13
N GLU A 176 17.16 -3.56 -0.91
CA GLU A 176 16.69 -4.65 -1.76
C GLU A 176 15.17 -4.68 -1.95
N TYR A 177 14.44 -4.07 -1.01
CA TYR A 177 12.98 -3.93 -1.11
C TYR A 177 12.54 -2.68 -1.86
N ILE A 178 13.47 -1.77 -2.18
CA ILE A 178 13.18 -0.48 -2.80
C ILE A 178 13.66 -0.54 -4.26
N LEU A 179 12.72 -0.42 -5.18
CA LEU A 179 13.02 -0.47 -6.61
C LEU A 179 13.06 0.94 -7.21
N GLU A 180 13.81 1.10 -8.28
CA GLU A 180 13.73 2.31 -9.07
C GLU A 180 12.35 2.44 -9.68
N THR A 181 11.78 3.64 -9.57
CA THR A 181 10.48 3.95 -10.14
C THR A 181 10.68 4.37 -11.58
N ASP A 182 10.31 3.51 -12.53
CA ASP A 182 10.35 3.87 -13.95
C ASP A 182 9.09 4.65 -14.32
N PHE A 183 9.22 5.98 -14.36
CA PHE A 183 8.14 6.88 -14.77
C PHE A 183 7.83 6.80 -16.27
N LYS A 184 8.77 6.31 -17.10
CA LYS A 184 8.59 6.29 -18.56
C LYS A 184 7.51 5.30 -18.99
N ASP A 185 7.39 4.17 -18.32
CA ASP A 185 6.35 3.19 -18.61
C ASP A 185 4.96 3.61 -18.14
N GLN A 186 4.88 4.61 -17.26
CA GLN A 186 3.64 5.08 -16.67
C GLN A 186 3.05 6.31 -17.37
N ILE A 187 3.89 7.09 -18.03
CA ILE A 187 3.48 8.21 -18.89
C ILE A 187 2.80 7.72 -20.18
N LYS A 188 2.96 6.45 -20.56
CA LYS A 188 2.24 5.85 -21.71
C LYS A 188 0.72 5.83 -21.52
N PHE A 189 0.23 5.91 -20.29
CA PHE A 189 -1.16 6.24 -20.01
C PHE A 189 -1.31 7.77 -19.96
N SER A 190 -1.33 8.41 -21.11
CA SER A 190 -1.50 9.85 -21.21
C SER A 190 -2.79 10.28 -20.51
N LYS A 191 -2.86 11.56 -20.06
CA LYS A 191 -4.10 12.14 -19.53
C LYS A 191 -5.30 11.92 -20.46
N LYS A 192 -5.05 11.75 -21.75
CA LYS A 192 -6.04 11.47 -22.79
C LYS A 192 -6.63 10.06 -22.64
N ASP A 193 -5.79 9.04 -22.42
CA ASP A 193 -6.26 7.65 -22.21
C ASP A 193 -7.07 7.51 -20.92
N LEU A 194 -6.68 8.23 -19.87
CA LEU A 194 -7.41 8.26 -18.62
C LEU A 194 -8.77 8.97 -18.78
N ASN A 195 -8.84 10.08 -19.49
CA ASN A 195 -10.07 10.83 -19.69
C ASN A 195 -11.04 10.13 -20.65
N GLU A 196 -10.56 9.52 -21.72
CA GLU A 196 -11.41 8.82 -22.69
C GLU A 196 -11.94 7.48 -22.18
N ARG A 197 -11.18 6.78 -21.31
CA ARG A 197 -11.58 5.49 -20.72
C ARG A 197 -12.36 5.63 -19.41
N PHE A 198 -12.30 6.78 -18.77
CA PHE A 198 -12.98 7.07 -17.49
C PHE A 198 -14.26 7.87 -17.64
N VAL A 199 -14.76 8.09 -18.86
CA VAL A 199 -16.15 8.51 -19.02
C VAL A 199 -17.02 7.38 -18.46
N PRO A 200 -17.74 7.59 -17.34
CA PRO A 200 -18.55 6.53 -16.77
C PRO A 200 -19.60 6.14 -17.77
N GLN A 201 -19.62 4.91 -18.23
CA GLN A 201 -20.74 4.33 -19.00
C GLN A 201 -22.07 4.36 -18.21
N PHE A 202 -22.08 4.99 -17.05
CA PHE A 202 -23.22 5.10 -16.14
C PHE A 202 -24.18 6.24 -16.46
N ILE A 203 -23.85 7.14 -17.42
CA ILE A 203 -24.72 8.29 -17.76
C ILE A 203 -25.71 7.95 -18.88
N LEU A 204 -25.62 6.79 -19.53
CA LEU A 204 -26.45 6.45 -20.69
C LEU A 204 -27.62 5.49 -20.39
N LYS A 205 -28.07 5.37 -19.16
CA LYS A 205 -29.30 4.62 -18.83
C LYS A 205 -30.26 5.44 -17.97
N THR A 206 -30.55 6.66 -18.41
CA THR A 206 -31.77 7.36 -18.00
C THR A 206 -32.41 7.95 -19.27
N LYS A 207 -33.11 7.11 -19.97
CA LYS A 207 -34.32 7.45 -20.75
C LYS A 207 -35.24 6.26 -20.68
#